data_4dad7b1490017bb0fb524582abca8e0c
#
_entry.id   4dad7b1490017bb0fb524582abca8e0c
#
_cell.length_a   1.000
_cell.length_b   1.000
_cell.length_c   1.000
_cell.angle_alpha   90.00
_cell.angle_beta   90.00
_cell.angle_gamma   90.00
#
_symmetry.space_group_name_H-M   'P 1'
#
loop_
_entity.id
_entity.type
_entity.pdbx_description
1 polymer ?
#
loop_
_entity_poly.entity_id
_entity_poly.type
_entity_poly.pdbx_seq_one_letter_code
_entity_poly.pdbx_strand_id
1 'polypeptide(L)'
;MIRKFTFGTPICTEAVAEKFEISDNSDFPFKSKEENGKFIFEFDMTDSDIIYGLGEAPRGINKRGWVYESFCSDDPFHTETKSSLYAAHNFLMLSGSDNFGIFIDFPAKIRWDIGYTSKNKTVITIDGTDFDFYYIKGSKPIEIVKEFRKAIGKSYIPPFWAFGYQQSRWSYPDAKTVDSVIDGYDKAGIPLDCVYLDIDYMDSYKDFTVDNKKFPDFADYVSKKREQGIHLIPIIDAGVKKKDGYSVYEEGRDNGYFCKNEDGTDFEGGVWPGIVGFPDFLRKDVREWFGSKYKVLTDAGIDGFWNDMNEPAIFYSVK
;
A
#
# COMPACT_ATOMS: atom_id res chain seq x y z
N MET A 1 -7.85 12.26 -22.24
CA MET A 1 -8.57 13.34 -21.51
C MET A 1 -9.14 12.77 -20.23
N ILE A 2 -8.90 13.47 -19.10
CA ILE A 2 -9.41 13.09 -17.78
C ILE A 2 -10.51 14.06 -17.36
N ARG A 3 -11.62 13.55 -16.82
CA ARG A 3 -12.66 14.34 -16.12
C ARG A 3 -12.69 13.89 -14.66
N LYS A 4 -12.68 14.85 -13.76
CA LYS A 4 -12.82 14.63 -12.31
C LYS A 4 -14.25 14.93 -11.89
N PHE A 5 -14.84 14.07 -11.08
CA PHE A 5 -16.10 14.26 -10.37
C PHE A 5 -15.85 14.13 -8.89
N THR A 6 -16.47 14.97 -8.09
CA THR A 6 -16.33 14.94 -6.62
C THR A 6 -17.72 14.70 -6.01
N PHE A 7 -17.82 13.70 -5.16
CA PHE A 7 -19.01 13.37 -4.41
C PHE A 7 -18.75 13.63 -2.93
N GLY A 8 -19.72 14.23 -2.26
CA GLY A 8 -19.62 14.59 -0.84
C GLY A 8 -18.39 15.44 -0.48
N THR A 9 -17.68 15.07 0.59
CA THR A 9 -16.48 15.78 1.08
C THR A 9 -15.30 14.78 1.21
N PRO A 10 -14.59 14.47 0.12
CA PRO A 10 -13.52 13.49 0.13
C PRO A 10 -12.37 13.86 1.07
N ILE A 11 -11.76 12.85 1.66
CA ILE A 11 -10.48 12.99 2.37
C ILE A 11 -9.38 13.22 1.32
N CYS A 12 -8.48 14.15 1.59
CA CYS A 12 -7.30 14.37 0.76
C CYS A 12 -6.26 13.27 0.99
N THR A 13 -6.21 12.28 0.11
CA THR A 13 -5.28 11.14 0.17
C THR A 13 -3.90 11.45 -0.41
N GLU A 14 -3.80 12.54 -1.21
CA GLU A 14 -2.64 12.88 -2.05
C GLU A 14 -2.31 11.79 -3.11
N ALA A 15 -3.25 10.88 -3.41
CA ALA A 15 -3.07 9.86 -4.44
C ALA A 15 -2.97 10.45 -5.87
N VAL A 16 -3.51 11.64 -6.09
CA VAL A 16 -3.47 12.34 -7.37
C VAL A 16 -2.58 13.57 -7.26
N ALA A 17 -1.52 13.59 -8.07
CA ALA A 17 -0.49 14.64 -8.06
C ALA A 17 -0.88 15.88 -8.88
N GLU A 18 -1.69 15.70 -9.94
CA GLU A 18 -2.13 16.81 -10.78
C GLU A 18 -3.46 17.42 -10.27
N LYS A 19 -3.66 18.71 -10.55
CA LYS A 19 -4.93 19.38 -10.25
C LYS A 19 -5.87 19.26 -11.46
N PHE A 20 -7.10 18.87 -11.20
CA PHE A 20 -8.17 18.79 -12.20
C PHE A 20 -9.32 19.71 -11.80
N GLU A 21 -9.94 20.34 -12.80
CA GLU A 21 -11.22 21.00 -12.61
C GLU A 21 -12.30 19.95 -12.32
N ILE A 22 -13.21 20.28 -11.40
CA ILE A 22 -14.32 19.40 -11.05
C ILE A 22 -15.41 19.57 -12.10
N SER A 23 -15.79 18.46 -12.74
CA SER A 23 -16.92 18.42 -13.69
C SER A 23 -18.25 18.46 -12.93
N ASP A 24 -19.31 18.93 -13.59
CA ASP A 24 -20.66 18.85 -13.04
C ASP A 24 -21.09 17.38 -12.90
N ASN A 25 -21.61 17.01 -11.73
CA ASN A 25 -22.07 15.65 -11.47
C ASN A 25 -23.26 15.22 -12.33
N SER A 26 -24.00 16.16 -12.93
CA SER A 26 -25.03 15.84 -13.93
C SER A 26 -24.45 15.22 -15.21
N ASP A 27 -23.16 15.44 -15.47
CA ASP A 27 -22.41 14.87 -16.60
C ASP A 27 -21.71 13.54 -16.25
N PHE A 28 -21.99 12.95 -15.10
CA PHE A 28 -21.41 11.68 -14.69
C PHE A 28 -21.69 10.58 -15.74
N PRO A 29 -20.69 9.86 -16.24
CA PRO A 29 -20.86 9.05 -17.46
C PRO A 29 -21.63 7.74 -17.27
N PHE A 30 -22.00 7.41 -16.03
CA PHE A 30 -22.61 6.13 -15.67
C PHE A 30 -23.96 6.31 -14.98
N LYS A 31 -24.82 5.32 -15.09
CA LYS A 31 -25.99 5.21 -14.24
C LYS A 31 -25.55 5.04 -12.79
N SER A 32 -26.04 5.87 -11.90
CA SER A 32 -25.67 5.82 -10.49
C SER A 32 -26.85 6.04 -9.57
N LYS A 33 -26.70 5.58 -8.32
CA LYS A 33 -27.64 5.84 -7.22
C LYS A 33 -26.89 5.82 -5.89
N GLU A 34 -27.44 6.53 -4.92
CA GLU A 34 -27.06 6.39 -3.52
C GLU A 34 -28.11 5.54 -2.79
N GLU A 35 -27.67 4.59 -2.01
CA GLU A 35 -28.54 3.68 -1.27
C GLU A 35 -27.85 3.18 0.01
N ASN A 36 -28.48 3.40 1.16
CA ASN A 36 -27.97 2.97 2.48
C ASN A 36 -26.52 3.44 2.77
N GLY A 37 -26.20 4.70 2.44
CA GLY A 37 -24.87 5.28 2.67
C GLY A 37 -23.78 4.79 1.71
N LYS A 38 -24.15 4.09 0.63
CA LYS A 38 -23.26 3.61 -0.41
C LYS A 38 -23.55 4.30 -1.73
N PHE A 39 -22.51 4.52 -2.51
CA PHE A 39 -22.65 4.95 -3.89
C PHE A 39 -22.48 3.76 -4.83
N ILE A 40 -23.46 3.57 -5.73
CA ILE A 40 -23.50 2.45 -6.66
C ILE A 40 -23.57 3.00 -8.07
N PHE A 41 -22.73 2.52 -8.97
CA PHE A 41 -22.85 2.84 -10.39
C PHE A 41 -22.59 1.62 -11.27
N GLU A 42 -23.07 1.68 -12.51
CA GLU A 42 -23.03 0.57 -13.44
C GLU A 42 -22.75 1.00 -14.87
N PHE A 43 -22.12 0.09 -15.63
CA PHE A 43 -21.99 0.21 -17.07
C PHE A 43 -22.13 -1.16 -17.76
N ASP A 44 -22.57 -1.11 -19.02
CA ASP A 44 -22.74 -2.31 -19.83
C ASP A 44 -21.42 -2.71 -20.51
N MET A 45 -21.28 -4.00 -20.77
CA MET A 45 -20.17 -4.59 -21.52
C MET A 45 -20.71 -5.44 -22.68
N THR A 46 -19.97 -5.52 -23.77
CA THR A 46 -20.20 -6.49 -24.83
C THR A 46 -19.42 -7.77 -24.58
N ASP A 47 -19.67 -8.83 -25.33
CA ASP A 47 -18.94 -10.11 -25.19
C ASP A 47 -17.45 -10.00 -25.54
N SER A 48 -17.07 -9.00 -26.34
CA SER A 48 -15.69 -8.74 -26.77
C SER A 48 -14.89 -7.82 -25.84
N ASP A 49 -15.54 -7.21 -24.84
CA ASP A 49 -14.85 -6.29 -23.93
C ASP A 49 -13.97 -7.01 -22.94
N ILE A 50 -12.79 -6.46 -22.73
CA ILE A 50 -11.81 -6.92 -21.74
C ILE A 50 -11.72 -5.87 -20.65
N ILE A 51 -11.70 -6.32 -19.41
CA ILE A 51 -11.51 -5.47 -18.23
C ILE A 51 -10.15 -5.74 -17.63
N TYR A 52 -9.34 -4.70 -17.54
CA TYR A 52 -8.01 -4.70 -16.90
C TYR A 52 -8.02 -3.88 -15.63
N GLY A 53 -7.08 -4.12 -14.73
CA GLY A 53 -6.83 -3.28 -13.56
C GLY A 53 -6.93 -4.01 -12.24
N LEU A 54 -7.30 -3.27 -11.19
CA LEU A 54 -7.41 -3.69 -9.79
C LEU A 54 -6.08 -4.16 -9.16
N GLY A 55 -4.94 -3.84 -9.81
CA GLY A 55 -3.61 -4.13 -9.31
C GLY A 55 -3.34 -5.61 -9.12
N GLU A 56 -2.73 -5.95 -8.01
CA GLU A 56 -2.42 -7.32 -7.60
C GLU A 56 -3.68 -8.02 -7.08
N ALA A 57 -4.34 -8.75 -7.96
CA ALA A 57 -5.55 -9.47 -7.66
C ALA A 57 -5.46 -10.89 -8.26
N PRO A 58 -6.08 -11.91 -7.63
CA PRO A 58 -6.10 -13.26 -8.17
C PRO A 58 -6.79 -13.30 -9.54
N ARG A 59 -6.69 -14.46 -10.20
CA ARG A 59 -7.27 -14.74 -11.51
C ARG A 59 -6.54 -13.97 -12.63
N GLY A 60 -6.85 -14.20 -13.84
CA GLY A 60 -6.10 -13.69 -15.00
C GLY A 60 -6.13 -12.15 -15.19
N ILE A 61 -5.49 -11.70 -16.26
CA ILE A 61 -5.43 -10.28 -16.65
C ILE A 61 -6.81 -9.72 -16.94
N ASN A 62 -7.68 -10.48 -17.60
CA ASN A 62 -9.08 -10.10 -17.80
C ASN A 62 -9.86 -10.35 -16.51
N LYS A 63 -10.32 -9.30 -15.89
CA LYS A 63 -11.04 -9.34 -14.60
C LYS A 63 -12.52 -9.74 -14.72
N ARG A 64 -13.01 -9.98 -15.93
CA ARG A 64 -14.42 -10.29 -16.20
C ARG A 64 -14.83 -11.65 -15.63
N GLY A 65 -16.09 -11.76 -15.19
CA GLY A 65 -16.72 -12.97 -14.67
C GLY A 65 -16.53 -13.19 -13.17
N TRP A 66 -16.06 -12.19 -12.43
CA TRP A 66 -15.74 -12.31 -11.02
C TRP A 66 -16.14 -11.09 -10.21
N VAL A 67 -16.17 -11.29 -8.88
CA VAL A 67 -16.28 -10.22 -7.90
C VAL A 67 -14.91 -9.98 -7.26
N TYR A 68 -14.52 -8.71 -7.13
CA TYR A 68 -13.32 -8.28 -6.41
C TYR A 68 -13.70 -7.28 -5.33
N GLU A 69 -12.84 -7.17 -4.33
CA GLU A 69 -12.91 -6.15 -3.29
C GLU A 69 -11.60 -5.40 -3.21
N SER A 70 -11.66 -4.07 -3.35
CA SER A 70 -10.54 -3.22 -2.98
C SER A 70 -10.62 -3.00 -1.47
N PHE A 71 -9.92 -3.83 -0.74
CA PHE A 71 -9.79 -3.80 0.72
C PHE A 71 -8.59 -4.65 1.10
N CYS A 72 -7.50 -4.01 1.51
CA CYS A 72 -6.26 -4.71 1.87
C CYS A 72 -6.52 -5.66 3.04
N SER A 73 -6.00 -6.88 2.96
CA SER A 73 -6.24 -7.93 3.94
C SER A 73 -5.00 -8.80 4.13
N ASP A 74 -4.58 -8.96 5.37
CA ASP A 74 -3.57 -9.94 5.76
C ASP A 74 -4.16 -11.35 5.72
N ASP A 75 -3.95 -12.04 4.59
CA ASP A 75 -4.42 -13.40 4.39
C ASP A 75 -3.35 -14.25 3.67
N PRO A 76 -2.58 -15.08 4.40
CA PRO A 76 -1.51 -15.89 3.81
C PRO A 76 -2.04 -17.11 3.03
N PHE A 77 -3.34 -17.43 3.11
CA PHE A 77 -3.95 -18.59 2.44
C PHE A 77 -4.57 -18.19 1.10
N HIS A 78 -3.74 -17.81 0.16
CA HIS A 78 -4.17 -17.38 -1.16
C HIS A 78 -4.82 -18.52 -1.96
N THR A 79 -5.96 -18.23 -2.59
CA THR A 79 -6.62 -19.09 -3.55
C THR A 79 -7.20 -18.27 -4.69
N GLU A 80 -7.46 -18.91 -5.82
CA GLU A 80 -8.11 -18.25 -6.97
C GLU A 80 -9.53 -17.72 -6.66
N THR A 81 -10.12 -18.13 -5.54
CA THR A 81 -11.47 -17.68 -5.13
C THR A 81 -11.46 -16.42 -4.27
N LYS A 82 -10.29 -15.96 -3.80
CA LYS A 82 -10.20 -14.74 -2.98
C LYS A 82 -10.64 -13.52 -3.79
N SER A 83 -11.39 -12.64 -3.15
CA SER A 83 -11.85 -11.38 -3.74
C SER A 83 -10.89 -10.22 -3.47
N SER A 84 -10.02 -10.33 -2.46
CA SER A 84 -9.02 -9.36 -2.06
C SER A 84 -7.71 -10.05 -1.68
N LEU A 85 -6.60 -9.30 -1.77
CA LEU A 85 -5.25 -9.68 -1.32
C LEU A 85 -4.65 -8.56 -0.47
N TYR A 86 -3.35 -8.61 -0.22
CA TYR A 86 -2.62 -7.63 0.60
C TYR A 86 -2.69 -6.20 0.09
N ALA A 87 -2.69 -5.99 -1.23
CA ALA A 87 -2.77 -4.68 -1.85
C ALA A 87 -4.06 -4.49 -2.65
N ALA A 88 -4.54 -3.26 -2.71
CA ALA A 88 -5.70 -2.89 -3.50
C ALA A 88 -5.41 -1.63 -4.32
N HIS A 89 -5.84 -1.64 -5.58
CA HIS A 89 -5.68 -0.52 -6.50
C HIS A 89 -7.02 -0.20 -7.17
N ASN A 90 -7.54 0.98 -6.95
CA ASN A 90 -8.87 1.40 -7.41
C ASN A 90 -8.86 1.90 -8.87
N PHE A 91 -8.01 1.33 -9.71
CA PHE A 91 -7.97 1.62 -11.15
C PHE A 91 -8.51 0.43 -11.95
N LEU A 92 -9.44 0.71 -12.85
CA LEU A 92 -10.03 -0.26 -13.77
C LEU A 92 -10.08 0.35 -15.18
N MET A 93 -9.88 -0.46 -16.21
CA MET A 93 -9.93 -0.04 -17.60
C MET A 93 -10.75 -1.02 -18.43
N LEU A 94 -11.72 -0.52 -19.18
CA LEU A 94 -12.44 -1.27 -20.23
C LEU A 94 -11.75 -1.02 -21.57
N SER A 95 -11.56 -2.11 -22.33
CA SER A 95 -11.06 -2.06 -23.70
C SER A 95 -11.87 -2.99 -24.60
N GLY A 96 -12.39 -2.47 -25.69
CA GLY A 96 -13.19 -3.21 -26.67
C GLY A 96 -14.18 -2.34 -27.40
N SER A 97 -15.47 -2.45 -27.10
CA SER A 97 -16.54 -1.63 -27.69
C SER A 97 -16.38 -0.13 -27.39
N ASP A 98 -15.80 0.15 -26.25
CA ASP A 98 -15.31 1.47 -25.86
C ASP A 98 -13.89 1.34 -25.23
N ASN A 99 -13.22 2.47 -25.01
CA ASN A 99 -11.94 2.51 -24.33
C ASN A 99 -11.96 3.63 -23.28
N PHE A 100 -12.07 3.25 -22.02
CA PHE A 100 -11.98 4.17 -20.89
C PHE A 100 -11.36 3.52 -19.67
N GLY A 101 -10.77 4.34 -18.82
CA GLY A 101 -10.35 3.99 -17.47
C GLY A 101 -11.15 4.74 -16.44
N ILE A 102 -11.26 4.17 -15.27
CA ILE A 102 -11.77 4.83 -14.07
C ILE A 102 -10.75 4.68 -12.94
N PHE A 103 -10.60 5.72 -12.16
CA PHE A 103 -9.86 5.68 -10.89
C PHE A 103 -10.74 6.28 -9.82
N ILE A 104 -10.85 5.60 -8.68
CA ILE A 104 -11.66 6.02 -7.55
C ILE A 104 -10.73 6.30 -6.38
N ASP A 105 -10.56 7.56 -6.03
CA ASP A 105 -9.80 7.97 -4.86
C ASP A 105 -10.70 7.89 -3.63
N PHE A 106 -10.67 6.73 -3.00
CA PHE A 106 -11.46 6.39 -1.83
C PHE A 106 -10.68 5.41 -0.92
N PRO A 107 -10.45 5.76 0.35
CA PRO A 107 -9.55 4.99 1.21
C PRO A 107 -10.24 3.82 1.94
N ALA A 108 -11.47 3.47 1.59
CA ALA A 108 -12.22 2.38 2.20
C ALA A 108 -12.68 1.36 1.15
N LYS A 109 -13.57 0.47 1.52
CA LYS A 109 -13.97 -0.69 0.73
C LYS A 109 -14.73 -0.33 -0.54
N ILE A 110 -14.29 -0.91 -1.68
CA ILE A 110 -15.02 -0.89 -2.95
C ILE A 110 -15.24 -2.34 -3.42
N ARG A 111 -16.48 -2.66 -3.80
CA ARG A 111 -16.83 -3.94 -4.41
C ARG A 111 -17.02 -3.77 -5.93
N TRP A 112 -16.36 -4.64 -6.68
CA TRP A 112 -16.35 -4.66 -8.15
C TRP A 112 -16.99 -5.96 -8.64
N ASP A 113 -18.24 -5.90 -9.10
CA ASP A 113 -18.92 -7.02 -9.75
C ASP A 113 -18.76 -6.90 -11.26
N ILE A 114 -17.82 -7.61 -11.83
CA ILE A 114 -17.42 -7.48 -13.23
C ILE A 114 -17.99 -8.63 -14.04
N GLY A 115 -19.28 -8.56 -14.36
CA GLY A 115 -19.94 -9.59 -15.16
C GLY A 115 -20.18 -10.91 -14.43
N TYR A 116 -20.10 -10.94 -13.10
CA TYR A 116 -20.37 -12.13 -12.29
C TYR A 116 -21.89 -12.31 -12.08
N THR A 117 -22.56 -11.32 -11.51
CA THR A 117 -24.01 -11.37 -11.29
C THR A 117 -24.78 -11.22 -12.62
N SER A 118 -24.28 -10.39 -13.53
CA SER A 118 -24.86 -10.20 -14.87
C SER A 118 -23.74 -10.15 -15.90
N LYS A 119 -23.70 -11.13 -16.80
CA LYS A 119 -22.61 -11.37 -17.76
C LYS A 119 -22.11 -10.12 -18.49
N ASN A 120 -23.02 -9.25 -18.86
CA ASN A 120 -22.74 -8.07 -19.68
C ASN A 120 -22.86 -6.74 -18.91
N LYS A 121 -22.67 -6.79 -17.58
CA LYS A 121 -22.77 -5.61 -16.74
C LYS A 121 -21.67 -5.60 -15.70
N THR A 122 -21.07 -4.43 -15.51
CA THR A 122 -20.20 -4.16 -14.34
C THR A 122 -20.99 -3.29 -13.38
N VAL A 123 -21.00 -3.69 -12.10
CA VAL A 123 -21.60 -2.93 -11.00
C VAL A 123 -20.52 -2.67 -9.96
N ILE A 124 -20.33 -1.41 -9.62
CA ILE A 124 -19.36 -0.98 -8.63
C ILE A 124 -20.10 -0.39 -7.45
N THR A 125 -19.76 -0.87 -6.25
CA THR A 125 -20.34 -0.38 -4.99
C THR A 125 -19.22 0.19 -4.13
N ILE A 126 -19.29 1.48 -3.86
CA ILE A 126 -18.39 2.22 -2.97
C ILE A 126 -19.06 2.26 -1.60
N ASP A 127 -18.32 1.86 -0.56
CA ASP A 127 -18.83 1.80 0.82
C ASP A 127 -18.75 3.17 1.51
N GLY A 128 -19.33 4.17 0.85
CA GLY A 128 -19.37 5.58 1.25
C GLY A 128 -19.86 6.48 0.12
N THR A 129 -19.98 7.77 0.42
CA THR A 129 -20.48 8.81 -0.50
C THR A 129 -19.49 9.95 -0.71
N ASP A 130 -18.34 9.92 -0.01
CA ASP A 130 -17.33 10.97 0.00
C ASP A 130 -16.07 10.51 -0.73
N PHE A 131 -15.99 10.73 -2.05
CA PHE A 131 -14.87 10.26 -2.87
C PHE A 131 -14.66 11.14 -4.11
N ASP A 132 -13.43 11.10 -4.64
CA ASP A 132 -13.10 11.64 -5.96
C ASP A 132 -13.12 10.53 -7.02
N PHE A 133 -13.73 10.81 -8.15
CA PHE A 133 -13.83 9.89 -9.26
C PHE A 133 -13.18 10.49 -10.52
N TYR A 134 -12.34 9.72 -11.18
CA TYR A 134 -11.64 10.13 -12.39
C TYR A 134 -12.04 9.24 -13.56
N TYR A 135 -12.67 9.85 -14.59
CA TYR A 135 -12.98 9.19 -15.84
C TYR A 135 -11.93 9.53 -16.89
N ILE A 136 -11.29 8.51 -17.45
CA ILE A 136 -10.14 8.63 -18.34
C ILE A 136 -10.50 8.07 -19.71
N LYS A 137 -10.72 8.94 -20.68
CA LYS A 137 -11.05 8.54 -22.05
C LYS A 137 -9.79 8.45 -22.91
N GLY A 138 -9.67 7.36 -23.68
CA GLY A 138 -8.60 7.14 -24.66
C GLY A 138 -9.12 6.44 -25.91
N SER A 139 -8.38 6.47 -27.02
CA SER A 139 -8.70 5.69 -28.22
C SER A 139 -8.21 4.24 -28.13
N LYS A 140 -7.26 3.99 -27.23
CA LYS A 140 -6.66 2.66 -26.97
C LYS A 140 -6.09 2.59 -25.54
N PRO A 141 -5.90 1.36 -24.99
CA PRO A 141 -5.46 1.14 -23.60
C PRO A 141 -4.22 1.93 -23.18
N ILE A 142 -3.19 1.98 -24.02
CA ILE A 142 -1.94 2.66 -23.69
C ILE A 142 -2.12 4.17 -23.43
N GLU A 143 -3.09 4.81 -24.09
CA GLU A 143 -3.37 6.23 -23.87
C GLU A 143 -4.03 6.45 -22.51
N ILE A 144 -4.93 5.55 -22.12
CA ILE A 144 -5.57 5.57 -20.79
C ILE A 144 -4.52 5.43 -19.70
N VAL A 145 -3.60 4.44 -19.83
CA VAL A 145 -2.51 4.24 -18.87
C VAL A 145 -1.57 5.45 -18.81
N LYS A 146 -1.25 6.08 -19.94
CA LYS A 146 -0.44 7.31 -19.96
C LYS A 146 -1.11 8.48 -19.22
N GLU A 147 -2.39 8.68 -19.45
CA GLU A 147 -3.16 9.73 -18.78
C GLU A 147 -3.27 9.43 -17.26
N PHE A 148 -3.55 8.18 -16.89
CA PHE A 148 -3.59 7.78 -15.47
C PHE A 148 -2.24 8.02 -14.78
N ARG A 149 -1.13 7.58 -15.38
CA ARG A 149 0.20 7.84 -14.85
C ARG A 149 0.56 9.32 -14.73
N LYS A 150 0.00 10.14 -15.60
CA LYS A 150 0.15 11.59 -15.53
C LYS A 150 -0.60 12.16 -14.32
N ALA A 151 -1.82 11.66 -14.09
CA ALA A 151 -2.63 12.07 -12.94
C ALA A 151 -1.99 11.73 -11.60
N ILE A 152 -1.52 10.50 -11.42
CA ILE A 152 -0.92 10.01 -10.17
C ILE A 152 0.58 10.32 -10.02
N GLY A 153 1.19 10.95 -11.02
CA GLY A 153 2.60 11.26 -11.04
C GLY A 153 3.48 10.17 -11.67
N LYS A 154 4.75 10.52 -11.85
CA LYS A 154 5.73 9.58 -12.41
C LYS A 154 6.18 8.58 -11.35
N SER A 155 6.31 7.31 -11.76
CA SER A 155 6.94 6.30 -10.91
C SER A 155 8.38 6.70 -10.60
N TYR A 156 8.80 6.49 -9.36
CA TYR A 156 10.21 6.52 -9.02
C TYR A 156 10.96 5.48 -9.85
N ILE A 157 12.12 5.84 -10.35
CA ILE A 157 13.03 4.90 -11.02
C ILE A 157 14.06 4.49 -9.98
N PRO A 158 13.99 3.25 -9.48
CA PRO A 158 14.92 2.80 -8.46
C PRO A 158 16.36 2.72 -8.98
N PRO A 159 17.37 2.77 -8.10
CA PRO A 159 18.75 2.56 -8.49
C PRO A 159 18.98 1.15 -9.02
N PHE A 160 20.07 0.96 -9.78
CA PHE A 160 20.32 -0.29 -10.51
C PHE A 160 20.37 -1.53 -9.60
N TRP A 161 20.94 -1.41 -8.41
CA TRP A 161 21.03 -2.49 -7.44
C TRP A 161 19.67 -3.03 -7.00
N ALA A 162 18.62 -2.19 -7.01
CA ALA A 162 17.26 -2.60 -6.63
C ALA A 162 16.60 -3.55 -7.66
N PHE A 163 17.20 -3.77 -8.81
CA PHE A 163 16.79 -4.75 -9.82
C PHE A 163 17.62 -6.05 -9.76
N GLY A 164 18.62 -6.11 -8.88
CA GLY A 164 19.44 -7.29 -8.66
C GLY A 164 18.80 -8.32 -7.75
N TYR A 165 19.57 -9.32 -7.34
CA TYR A 165 19.06 -10.34 -6.44
C TYR A 165 18.97 -9.84 -5.00
N GLN A 166 17.84 -10.06 -4.37
CA GLN A 166 17.51 -9.58 -3.04
C GLN A 166 17.10 -10.75 -2.15
N GLN A 167 17.85 -10.96 -1.07
CA GLN A 167 17.64 -12.08 -0.15
C GLN A 167 16.92 -11.65 1.12
N SER A 168 15.83 -12.32 1.45
CA SER A 168 15.09 -12.14 2.69
C SER A 168 14.69 -13.46 3.33
N ARG A 169 14.42 -13.44 4.60
CA ARG A 169 13.68 -14.46 5.35
C ARG A 169 13.28 -13.93 6.72
N TRP A 170 12.34 -14.56 7.38
CA TRP A 170 12.14 -14.42 8.81
C TRP A 170 13.03 -15.43 9.55
N SER A 171 14.09 -15.10 10.26
CA SER A 171 14.74 -13.79 10.30
C SER A 171 16.24 -14.02 10.27
N TYR A 172 17.03 -12.98 10.03
CA TYR A 172 18.46 -12.96 10.30
C TYR A 172 18.68 -12.22 11.62
N PRO A 173 18.89 -12.94 12.77
CA PRO A 173 18.74 -12.34 14.07
C PRO A 173 19.85 -11.36 14.46
N ASP A 174 21.02 -11.40 13.78
CA ASP A 174 22.19 -10.59 14.10
C ASP A 174 23.12 -10.37 12.89
N ALA A 175 24.03 -9.45 13.02
CA ALA A 175 25.02 -9.10 12.00
C ALA A 175 25.84 -10.32 11.54
N LYS A 176 26.22 -11.20 12.45
CA LYS A 176 26.99 -12.42 12.13
C LYS A 176 26.21 -13.38 11.21
N THR A 177 24.92 -13.50 11.44
CA THR A 177 24.06 -14.33 10.59
C THR A 177 23.92 -13.70 9.20
N VAL A 178 23.74 -12.39 9.11
CA VAL A 178 23.72 -11.65 7.83
C VAL A 178 25.04 -11.87 7.08
N ASP A 179 26.19 -11.71 7.75
CA ASP A 179 27.50 -11.94 7.15
C ASP A 179 27.64 -13.37 6.61
N SER A 180 27.17 -14.36 7.38
CA SER A 180 27.21 -15.76 6.94
C SER A 180 26.38 -16.03 5.67
N VAL A 181 25.26 -15.32 5.52
CA VAL A 181 24.43 -15.40 4.30
C VAL A 181 25.16 -14.78 3.12
N ILE A 182 25.72 -13.58 3.28
CA ILE A 182 26.50 -12.89 2.23
C ILE A 182 27.67 -13.75 1.79
N ASP A 183 28.44 -14.27 2.74
CA ASP A 183 29.58 -15.17 2.50
C ASP A 183 29.14 -16.46 1.75
N GLY A 184 27.94 -16.94 2.04
CA GLY A 184 27.38 -18.12 1.36
C GLY A 184 27.13 -17.86 -0.13
N TYR A 185 26.58 -16.72 -0.46
CA TYR A 185 26.37 -16.29 -1.84
C TYR A 185 27.71 -16.07 -2.59
N ASP A 186 28.65 -15.38 -1.93
CA ASP A 186 29.98 -15.15 -2.50
C ASP A 186 30.72 -16.48 -2.80
N LYS A 187 30.74 -17.40 -1.85
CA LYS A 187 31.35 -18.75 -2.04
C LYS A 187 30.68 -19.55 -3.14
N ALA A 188 29.38 -19.36 -3.34
CA ALA A 188 28.64 -20.02 -4.41
C ALA A 188 28.81 -19.33 -5.77
N GLY A 189 29.45 -18.17 -5.84
CA GLY A 189 29.58 -17.36 -7.06
C GLY A 189 28.23 -16.82 -7.55
N ILE A 190 27.27 -16.60 -6.66
CA ILE A 190 25.94 -16.07 -6.98
C ILE A 190 25.91 -14.58 -6.59
N PRO A 191 25.63 -13.67 -7.55
CA PRO A 191 25.50 -12.25 -7.22
C PRO A 191 24.41 -11.99 -6.20
N LEU A 192 24.67 -11.08 -5.26
CA LEU A 192 23.73 -10.62 -4.26
C LEU A 192 23.82 -9.10 -4.16
N ASP A 193 22.70 -8.40 -4.24
CA ASP A 193 22.65 -6.94 -4.18
C ASP A 193 22.08 -6.44 -2.86
N CYS A 194 21.12 -7.15 -2.29
CA CYS A 194 20.43 -6.72 -1.06
C CYS A 194 20.22 -7.86 -0.09
N VAL A 195 20.26 -7.52 1.22
CA VAL A 195 19.78 -8.37 2.30
C VAL A 195 18.75 -7.60 3.12
N TYR A 196 17.59 -8.21 3.32
CA TYR A 196 16.54 -7.63 4.14
C TYR A 196 16.77 -7.95 5.61
N LEU A 197 16.62 -6.95 6.46
CA LEU A 197 16.61 -7.08 7.91
C LEU A 197 15.16 -7.09 8.38
N ASP A 198 14.67 -8.27 8.78
CA ASP A 198 13.36 -8.48 9.36
C ASP A 198 13.34 -7.99 10.82
N ILE A 199 12.20 -8.06 11.49
CA ILE A 199 11.90 -7.41 12.79
C ILE A 199 12.96 -7.61 13.89
N ASP A 200 13.81 -8.65 13.81
CA ASP A 200 14.80 -8.98 14.82
C ASP A 200 16.01 -8.02 14.91
N TYR A 201 16.19 -7.11 13.93
CA TYR A 201 17.22 -6.07 14.06
C TYR A 201 16.81 -4.97 15.04
N MET A 202 15.51 -4.81 15.29
CA MET A 202 14.96 -3.80 16.18
C MET A 202 15.19 -4.17 17.67
N ASP A 203 15.27 -3.16 18.53
CA ASP A 203 15.17 -3.35 19.97
C ASP A 203 13.74 -3.71 20.37
N SER A 204 13.50 -4.99 20.64
CA SER A 204 12.20 -5.51 21.10
C SER A 204 11.04 -5.16 20.15
N TYR A 205 11.28 -5.19 18.83
CA TYR A 205 10.32 -4.90 17.77
C TYR A 205 9.72 -3.48 17.84
N LYS A 206 10.53 -2.51 18.28
CA LYS A 206 10.18 -1.09 18.25
C LYS A 206 10.70 -0.47 16.95
N ASP A 207 9.84 0.06 16.13
CA ASP A 207 10.21 0.76 14.91
C ASP A 207 11.25 1.86 15.17
N PHE A 208 12.09 2.12 14.18
CA PHE A 208 13.13 3.15 14.26
C PHE A 208 14.14 2.95 15.40
N THR A 209 14.32 1.71 15.84
CA THR A 209 15.36 1.33 16.79
C THR A 209 16.25 0.24 16.23
N VAL A 210 17.47 0.11 16.75
CA VAL A 210 18.40 -0.96 16.43
C VAL A 210 18.84 -1.64 17.74
N ASP A 211 18.84 -2.96 17.79
CA ASP A 211 19.42 -3.71 18.91
C ASP A 211 20.95 -3.71 18.79
N ASN A 212 21.60 -2.83 19.54
CA ASN A 212 23.06 -2.67 19.53
C ASN A 212 23.84 -3.90 20.01
N LYS A 213 23.21 -4.89 20.62
CA LYS A 213 23.86 -6.18 20.98
C LYS A 213 23.93 -7.10 19.77
N LYS A 214 22.91 -7.07 18.93
CA LYS A 214 22.79 -7.87 17.72
C LYS A 214 23.49 -7.22 16.52
N PHE A 215 23.40 -5.91 16.42
CA PHE A 215 24.01 -5.09 15.37
C PHE A 215 24.82 -3.94 16.01
N PRO A 216 25.99 -4.25 16.57
CA PRO A 216 26.86 -3.22 17.16
C PRO A 216 27.38 -2.28 16.06
N ASP A 217 27.54 -1.00 16.40
CA ASP A 217 28.03 0.04 15.50
C ASP A 217 27.31 0.03 14.13
N PHE A 218 25.96 0.04 14.16
CA PHE A 218 25.11 -0.21 12.99
C PHE A 218 25.46 0.64 11.77
N ALA A 219 25.78 1.92 11.96
CA ALA A 219 26.16 2.80 10.82
C ALA A 219 27.47 2.35 10.15
N ASP A 220 28.47 1.93 10.94
CA ASP A 220 29.71 1.35 10.43
C ASP A 220 29.46 0.02 9.72
N TYR A 221 28.60 -0.82 10.30
CA TYR A 221 28.17 -2.07 9.68
C TYR A 221 27.52 -1.85 8.32
N VAL A 222 26.56 -0.92 8.21
CA VAL A 222 25.89 -0.55 6.97
C VAL A 222 26.91 -0.04 5.92
N SER A 223 27.84 0.84 6.35
CA SER A 223 28.89 1.37 5.46
C SER A 223 29.76 0.26 4.88
N LYS A 224 30.20 -0.69 5.73
CA LYS A 224 31.00 -1.84 5.29
C LYS A 224 30.29 -2.74 4.29
N LYS A 225 28.95 -2.97 4.48
CA LYS A 225 28.17 -3.75 3.52
C LYS A 225 28.05 -3.03 2.19
N ARG A 226 27.82 -1.73 2.24
CA ARG A 226 27.74 -0.90 1.03
C ARG A 226 29.06 -0.89 0.24
N GLU A 227 30.22 -0.87 0.93
CA GLU A 227 31.55 -1.01 0.29
C GLU A 227 31.71 -2.36 -0.43
N GLN A 228 31.03 -3.40 0.07
CA GLN A 228 30.96 -4.73 -0.58
C GLN A 228 29.94 -4.78 -1.73
N GLY A 229 29.21 -3.70 -2.00
CA GLY A 229 28.12 -3.65 -2.98
C GLY A 229 26.80 -4.26 -2.49
N ILE A 230 26.67 -4.48 -1.17
CA ILE A 230 25.46 -5.04 -0.56
C ILE A 230 24.66 -3.95 0.14
N HIS A 231 23.38 -3.83 -0.19
CA HIS A 231 22.44 -2.91 0.45
C HIS A 231 21.63 -3.63 1.53
N LEU A 232 21.52 -3.03 2.72
CA LEU A 232 20.69 -3.55 3.80
C LEU A 232 19.34 -2.84 3.78
N ILE A 233 18.26 -3.61 3.80
CA ILE A 233 16.89 -3.12 3.69
C ILE A 233 16.12 -3.49 4.95
N PRO A 234 16.06 -2.61 5.96
CA PRO A 234 15.32 -2.87 7.19
C PRO A 234 13.83 -2.77 6.99
N ILE A 235 13.08 -3.63 7.70
CA ILE A 235 11.62 -3.56 7.80
C ILE A 235 11.21 -2.44 8.76
N ILE A 236 10.09 -1.78 8.45
CA ILE A 236 9.32 -0.91 9.34
C ILE A 236 7.87 -1.37 9.28
N ASP A 237 7.30 -1.66 10.43
CA ASP A 237 5.90 -2.06 10.58
C ASP A 237 5.00 -0.83 10.77
N ALA A 238 3.69 -0.99 10.53
CA ALA A 238 2.75 0.12 10.71
C ALA A 238 2.29 0.32 12.16
N GLY A 239 2.51 -0.67 13.03
CA GLY A 239 2.05 -0.66 14.42
C GLY A 239 3.10 -0.19 15.41
N VAL A 240 2.92 0.99 16.01
CA VAL A 240 3.85 1.55 17.00
C VAL A 240 3.62 0.91 18.36
N LYS A 241 4.64 0.21 18.89
CA LYS A 241 4.59 -0.50 20.17
C LYS A 241 4.15 0.41 21.33
N LYS A 242 3.08 0.03 22.03
CA LYS A 242 2.64 0.70 23.26
C LYS A 242 3.61 0.42 24.39
N LYS A 243 4.50 1.40 24.66
CA LYS A 243 5.54 1.26 25.70
C LYS A 243 5.94 2.61 26.24
N ASP A 244 5.85 2.78 27.56
CA ASP A 244 6.40 3.94 28.25
C ASP A 244 7.92 4.00 28.09
N GLY A 245 8.46 5.21 27.90
CA GLY A 245 9.87 5.45 27.61
C GLY A 245 10.27 5.17 26.15
N TYR A 246 9.32 4.83 25.27
CA TYR A 246 9.53 4.74 23.83
C TYR A 246 9.02 6.03 23.16
N SER A 247 9.95 6.87 22.75
CA SER A 247 9.66 8.23 22.29
C SER A 247 8.66 8.31 21.14
N VAL A 248 8.74 7.38 20.18
CA VAL A 248 7.82 7.35 19.03
C VAL A 248 6.38 7.09 19.49
N TYR A 249 6.19 6.19 20.46
CA TYR A 249 4.85 5.95 21.03
C TYR A 249 4.37 7.16 21.83
N GLU A 250 5.23 7.72 22.69
CA GLU A 250 4.85 8.88 23.54
C GLU A 250 4.51 10.10 22.70
N GLU A 251 5.31 10.40 21.68
CA GLU A 251 5.01 11.49 20.74
C GLU A 251 3.67 11.25 19.99
N GLY A 252 3.46 10.01 19.49
CA GLY A 252 2.22 9.65 18.78
C GLY A 252 0.98 9.82 19.65
N ARG A 253 1.05 9.33 20.90
CA ARG A 253 -0.02 9.47 21.90
C ARG A 253 -0.28 10.94 22.26
N ASP A 254 0.77 11.65 22.63
CA ASP A 254 0.66 13.01 23.18
C ASP A 254 0.17 14.03 22.13
N ASN A 255 0.40 13.76 20.84
CA ASN A 255 -0.09 14.56 19.72
C ASN A 255 -1.38 13.99 19.08
N GLY A 256 -1.91 12.87 19.58
CA GLY A 256 -3.13 12.28 19.05
C GLY A 256 -2.98 11.80 17.61
N TYR A 257 -1.85 11.18 17.27
CA TYR A 257 -1.54 10.72 15.92
C TYR A 257 -2.03 9.30 15.60
N PHE A 258 -2.53 8.58 16.61
CA PHE A 258 -3.08 7.24 16.41
C PHE A 258 -4.54 7.27 15.98
N CYS A 259 -4.94 6.25 15.22
CA CYS A 259 -6.33 5.99 14.85
C CYS A 259 -7.21 5.93 16.12
N LYS A 260 -8.47 6.36 15.99
CA LYS A 260 -9.40 6.47 17.11
C LYS A 260 -10.56 5.49 16.98
N ASN A 261 -11.05 5.03 18.13
CA ASN A 261 -12.35 4.42 18.27
C ASN A 261 -13.47 5.50 18.18
N GLU A 262 -14.71 5.07 18.04
CA GLU A 262 -15.88 5.97 17.98
C GLU A 262 -16.04 6.84 19.23
N ASP A 263 -15.56 6.38 20.39
CA ASP A 263 -15.58 7.11 21.65
C ASP A 263 -14.40 8.11 21.80
N GLY A 264 -13.54 8.22 20.81
CA GLY A 264 -12.36 9.11 20.77
C GLY A 264 -11.12 8.56 21.46
N THR A 265 -11.16 7.36 22.04
CA THR A 265 -9.97 6.70 22.58
C THR A 265 -9.08 6.18 21.45
N ASP A 266 -7.77 5.95 21.73
CA ASP A 266 -6.87 5.36 20.74
C ASP A 266 -7.31 3.93 20.40
N PHE A 267 -7.37 3.63 19.10
CA PHE A 267 -7.55 2.26 18.64
C PHE A 267 -6.24 1.48 18.87
N GLU A 268 -6.34 0.34 19.53
CA GLU A 268 -5.22 -0.53 19.84
C GLU A 268 -5.45 -1.94 19.29
N GLY A 269 -4.40 -2.55 18.79
CA GLY A 269 -4.42 -3.93 18.34
C GLY A 269 -3.13 -4.66 18.71
N GLY A 270 -3.11 -5.97 18.52
CA GLY A 270 -1.94 -6.80 18.78
C GLY A 270 -1.28 -7.25 17.50
N VAL A 271 0.05 -7.02 17.40
CA VAL A 271 0.93 -7.49 16.34
C VAL A 271 2.24 -7.99 16.94
N TRP A 272 3.34 -8.08 16.18
CA TRP A 272 4.62 -8.65 16.65
C TRP A 272 5.16 -8.06 17.97
N PRO A 273 5.18 -6.74 18.18
CA PRO A 273 5.66 -6.15 19.43
C PRO A 273 4.69 -6.31 20.62
N GLY A 274 3.51 -6.89 20.42
CA GLY A 274 2.41 -6.92 21.37
C GLY A 274 1.37 -5.84 21.06
N ILE A 275 0.90 -5.11 22.07
CA ILE A 275 -0.09 -4.02 21.87
C ILE A 275 0.59 -2.83 21.20
N VAL A 276 -0.10 -2.28 20.17
CA VAL A 276 0.35 -1.14 19.38
C VAL A 276 -0.76 -0.12 19.19
N GLY A 277 -0.38 1.14 18.94
CA GLY A 277 -1.23 2.15 18.32
C GLY A 277 -0.91 2.25 16.83
N PHE A 278 -1.93 2.43 16.00
CA PHE A 278 -1.77 2.57 14.55
C PHE A 278 -1.81 4.05 14.15
N PRO A 279 -0.75 4.59 13.53
CA PRO A 279 -0.76 5.96 13.03
C PRO A 279 -1.89 6.18 12.02
N ASP A 280 -2.59 7.32 12.14
CA ASP A 280 -3.66 7.71 11.19
C ASP A 280 -3.06 8.30 9.91
N PHE A 281 -2.62 7.44 9.00
CA PHE A 281 -2.00 7.84 7.73
C PHE A 281 -2.94 8.57 6.76
N LEU A 282 -4.22 8.70 7.04
CA LEU A 282 -5.11 9.59 6.29
C LEU A 282 -4.82 11.06 6.60
N ARG A 283 -4.20 11.35 7.73
CA ARG A 283 -3.78 12.70 8.12
C ARG A 283 -2.38 13.02 7.61
N LYS A 284 -2.23 14.18 6.98
CA LYS A 284 -0.95 14.64 6.43
C LYS A 284 0.12 14.84 7.51
N ASP A 285 -0.25 15.49 8.63
CA ASP A 285 0.67 15.73 9.75
C ASP A 285 1.21 14.44 10.37
N VAL A 286 0.40 13.37 10.38
CA VAL A 286 0.83 12.03 10.84
C VAL A 286 1.81 11.40 9.86
N ARG A 287 1.56 11.51 8.53
CA ARG A 287 2.51 11.04 7.52
C ARG A 287 3.86 11.75 7.62
N GLU A 288 3.86 13.09 7.83
CA GLU A 288 5.07 13.89 8.00
C GLU A 288 5.82 13.50 9.27
N TRP A 289 5.10 13.33 10.39
CA TRP A 289 5.68 12.87 11.65
C TRP A 289 6.32 11.49 11.52
N PHE A 290 5.58 10.50 11.05
CA PHE A 290 6.07 9.13 10.93
C PHE A 290 7.24 9.05 9.93
N GLY A 291 7.12 9.72 8.79
CA GLY A 291 8.19 9.85 7.80
C GLY A 291 9.47 10.46 8.38
N SER A 292 9.37 11.41 9.30
CA SER A 292 10.55 12.01 9.96
C SER A 292 11.35 11.01 10.81
N LYS A 293 10.71 9.91 11.28
CA LYS A 293 11.36 8.89 12.11
C LYS A 293 12.36 8.01 11.33
N TYR A 294 12.17 7.89 10.03
CA TYR A 294 13.12 7.17 9.16
C TYR A 294 14.53 7.76 9.20
N LYS A 295 14.66 9.01 9.66
CA LYS A 295 15.93 9.71 9.74
C LYS A 295 17.00 8.94 10.54
N VAL A 296 16.63 8.22 11.58
CA VAL A 296 17.57 7.42 12.39
C VAL A 296 18.27 6.34 11.56
N LEU A 297 17.58 5.77 10.59
CA LEU A 297 18.09 4.74 9.70
C LEU A 297 18.80 5.35 8.47
N THR A 298 18.25 6.42 7.90
CA THR A 298 18.90 7.10 6.76
C THR A 298 20.22 7.77 7.19
N ASP A 299 20.32 8.31 8.39
CA ASP A 299 21.57 8.84 8.94
C ASP A 299 22.61 7.74 9.17
N ALA A 300 22.18 6.50 9.42
CA ALA A 300 23.06 5.33 9.48
C ALA A 300 23.47 4.80 8.09
N GLY A 301 22.98 5.41 7.00
CA GLY A 301 23.35 5.04 5.63
C GLY A 301 22.38 4.09 4.92
N ILE A 302 21.23 3.79 5.51
CA ILE A 302 20.17 3.01 4.85
C ILE A 302 19.57 3.83 3.71
N ASP A 303 19.38 3.21 2.55
CA ASP A 303 18.89 3.83 1.31
C ASP A 303 17.70 3.08 0.66
N GLY A 304 17.16 2.09 1.36
CA GLY A 304 15.95 1.38 0.99
C GLY A 304 15.24 0.83 2.21
N PHE A 305 13.93 0.65 2.12
CA PHE A 305 13.09 0.19 3.23
C PHE A 305 12.07 -0.84 2.75
N TRP A 306 11.73 -1.75 3.63
CA TRP A 306 10.59 -2.63 3.51
C TRP A 306 9.51 -2.14 4.49
N ASN A 307 8.38 -1.64 3.96
CA ASN A 307 7.22 -1.33 4.78
C ASN A 307 6.29 -2.53 4.77
N ASP A 308 6.01 -3.08 5.94
CA ASP A 308 5.18 -4.26 6.13
C ASP A 308 4.02 -3.99 7.11
N MET A 309 3.09 -4.92 7.21
CA MET A 309 1.96 -4.88 8.15
C MET A 309 0.98 -3.70 7.94
N ASN A 310 0.94 -3.13 6.75
CA ASN A 310 0.23 -1.88 6.47
C ASN A 310 -1.18 -2.03 5.90
N GLU A 311 -1.77 -3.20 5.90
CA GLU A 311 -3.20 -3.44 5.57
C GLU A 311 -4.18 -2.61 6.44
N PRO A 312 -4.00 -2.38 7.75
CA PRO A 312 -3.04 -2.91 8.72
C PRO A 312 -3.32 -4.36 9.11
N ALA A 313 -2.26 -5.16 9.26
CA ALA A 313 -2.38 -6.47 9.86
C ALA A 313 -2.68 -6.35 11.36
N ILE A 314 -3.64 -7.11 11.85
CA ILE A 314 -4.06 -7.14 13.26
C ILE A 314 -4.31 -8.58 13.66
N PHE A 315 -3.48 -9.13 14.55
CA PHE A 315 -3.62 -10.52 15.00
C PHE A 315 -4.76 -10.68 16.00
N TYR A 316 -4.97 -9.67 16.86
CA TYR A 316 -6.07 -9.60 17.80
C TYR A 316 -6.38 -8.15 18.17
N SER A 317 -7.65 -7.83 18.34
CA SER A 317 -8.10 -6.53 18.83
C SER A 317 -8.06 -6.48 20.35
N VAL A 318 -7.77 -5.30 20.89
CA VAL A 318 -7.90 -5.00 22.33
C VAL A 318 -9.23 -4.26 22.51
N LYS A 319 -10.08 -4.79 23.34
CA LYS A 319 -11.38 -4.16 23.70
C LYS A 319 -11.20 -3.25 24.90
#